data_b7589141de0db3c694127ca1165439a0
#
_entry.id   b7589141de0db3c694127ca1165439a0
#
_cell.length_a   1.000
_cell.length_b   1.000
_cell.length_c   1.000
_cell.angle_alpha   90.00
_cell.angle_beta   90.00
_cell.angle_gamma   90.00
#
_symmetry.space_group_name_H-M   'P 1'
#
loop_
_entity.id
_entity.type
_entity.pdbx_description
1 polymer ?
#
loop_
_entity_poly.entity_id
_entity_poly.type
_entity_poly.pdbx_seq_one_letter_code
_entity_poly.pdbx_strand_id
1 'polypeptide(L)'
;MHLICWEAIEQMKRLPDASIDAIITDPPYWTTACKWDSVIPFEPMWAELKRIIKPNWAIVLFGSEPFSSALRMSNIKMYKYDWVWIKNSSWWFATAKKFPLKFHEIISVFYKELPIYNPQWWEYSESTKKRFKDWEMVNRNKQLL
;
A
#
# COMPACT_ATOMS: atom_id res chain seq x y z
N MET A 1 -11.45 20.53 4.30
CA MET A 1 -10.91 19.74 3.19
C MET A 1 -10.44 20.71 2.11
N HIS A 2 -9.19 20.60 1.66
CA HIS A 2 -8.65 21.38 0.57
C HIS A 2 -8.53 20.49 -0.66
N LEU A 3 -9.12 20.91 -1.78
CA LEU A 3 -9.00 20.25 -3.07
C LEU A 3 -8.03 21.04 -3.94
N ILE A 4 -6.99 20.38 -4.43
CA ILE A 4 -5.99 21.00 -5.30
C ILE A 4 -6.01 20.20 -6.62
N CYS A 5 -6.39 20.87 -7.70
CA CYS A 5 -6.43 20.27 -9.04
C CYS A 5 -5.24 20.80 -9.84
N TRP A 6 -4.15 20.04 -9.89
CA TRP A 6 -2.93 20.37 -10.64
C TRP A 6 -1.98 19.21 -10.69
N GLU A 7 -0.82 19.37 -11.34
CA GLU A 7 0.24 18.36 -11.35
C GLU A 7 0.75 18.08 -9.92
N ALA A 8 0.77 16.81 -9.51
CA ALA A 8 0.95 16.40 -8.12
C ALA A 8 2.33 16.79 -7.55
N ILE A 9 3.42 16.57 -8.30
CA ILE A 9 4.78 16.87 -7.83
C ILE A 9 4.94 18.38 -7.59
N GLU A 10 4.43 19.21 -8.50
CA GLU A 10 4.50 20.67 -8.34
C GLU A 10 3.72 21.18 -7.14
N GLN A 11 2.60 20.55 -6.81
CA GLN A 11 1.85 20.92 -5.62
C GLN A 11 2.51 20.41 -4.34
N MET A 12 3.08 19.22 -4.35
CA MET A 12 3.84 18.71 -3.21
C MET A 12 5.02 19.59 -2.82
N LYS A 13 5.71 20.24 -3.77
CA LYS A 13 6.79 21.20 -3.50
C LYS A 13 6.36 22.39 -2.64
N ARG A 14 5.07 22.73 -2.62
CA ARG A 14 4.52 23.82 -1.81
C ARG A 14 4.19 23.42 -0.38
N LEU A 15 4.17 22.13 -0.09
CA LEU A 15 3.91 21.63 1.26
C LEU A 15 5.18 21.68 2.10
N PRO A 16 5.07 22.05 3.39
CA PRO A 16 6.22 22.01 4.30
C PRO A 16 6.76 20.59 4.48
N ASP A 17 8.04 20.47 4.83
CA ASP A 17 8.66 19.21 5.19
C ASP A 17 7.96 18.59 6.41
N ALA A 18 7.85 17.27 6.44
CA ALA A 18 7.26 16.51 7.56
C ALA A 18 5.91 17.07 8.04
N SER A 19 5.03 17.47 7.11
CA SER A 19 3.73 18.08 7.43
C SER A 19 2.55 17.13 7.25
N ILE A 20 2.73 16.01 6.56
CA ILE A 20 1.66 15.09 6.18
C ILE A 20 1.68 13.85 7.07
N ASP A 21 0.52 13.49 7.64
CA ASP A 21 0.35 12.35 8.53
C ASP A 21 0.18 11.02 7.77
N ALA A 22 -0.43 11.03 6.59
CA ALA A 22 -0.56 9.83 5.76
C ALA A 22 -0.65 10.20 4.29
N ILE A 23 -0.05 9.39 3.43
CA ILE A 23 -0.21 9.50 1.98
C ILE A 23 -0.87 8.24 1.50
N ILE A 24 -2.06 8.36 0.91
CA ILE A 24 -2.81 7.24 0.34
C ILE A 24 -3.25 7.68 -1.05
N THR A 25 -2.76 7.00 -2.08
CA THR A 25 -3.07 7.39 -3.46
C THR A 25 -3.03 6.22 -4.42
N ASP A 26 -3.82 6.36 -5.48
CA ASP A 26 -3.85 5.49 -6.65
C ASP A 26 -3.20 6.25 -7.82
N PRO A 27 -1.88 6.12 -8.02
CA PRO A 27 -1.17 6.81 -9.08
C PRO A 27 -1.52 6.23 -10.45
N PRO A 28 -1.32 6.95 -11.56
CA PRO A 28 -1.45 6.38 -12.89
C PRO A 28 -0.36 5.33 -13.14
N TYR A 29 -0.70 4.17 -13.69
CA TYR A 29 0.22 3.05 -13.92
C TYR A 29 0.20 2.49 -15.35
N TRP A 30 -0.23 3.32 -16.31
CA TRP A 30 -0.19 3.05 -17.75
C TRP A 30 -0.93 1.77 -18.16
N THR A 31 -2.13 1.62 -17.63
CA THR A 31 -3.01 0.48 -17.97
C THR A 31 -4.15 0.83 -18.91
N THR A 32 -4.36 2.12 -19.17
CA THR A 32 -5.42 2.62 -20.02
C THR A 32 -4.86 3.38 -21.24
N ALA A 33 -5.67 3.57 -22.28
CA ALA A 33 -5.32 4.38 -23.44
C ALA A 33 -5.47 5.89 -23.19
N CYS A 34 -5.75 6.32 -21.96
CA CYS A 34 -5.94 7.71 -21.61
C CYS A 34 -4.60 8.44 -21.55
N LYS A 35 -4.53 9.64 -22.12
CA LYS A 35 -3.29 10.45 -22.12
C LYS A 35 -2.77 10.82 -20.73
N TRP A 36 -3.64 10.91 -19.74
CA TRP A 36 -3.29 11.21 -18.35
C TRP A 36 -2.76 9.97 -17.58
N ASP A 37 -3.00 8.75 -18.09
CA ASP A 37 -2.52 7.52 -17.46
C ASP A 37 -1.06 7.26 -17.86
N SER A 38 -0.18 8.18 -17.50
CA SER A 38 1.26 8.05 -17.68
C SER A 38 1.94 7.87 -16.34
N VAL A 39 2.86 6.90 -16.23
CA VAL A 39 3.60 6.65 -14.99
C VAL A 39 4.35 7.91 -14.57
N ILE A 40 4.10 8.35 -13.34
CA ILE A 40 4.86 9.44 -12.72
C ILE A 40 6.31 8.98 -12.53
N PRO A 41 7.32 9.76 -12.93
CA PRO A 41 8.72 9.40 -12.71
C PRO A 41 9.00 9.12 -11.23
N PHE A 42 9.52 7.95 -10.92
CA PHE A 42 9.66 7.48 -9.53
C PHE A 42 10.61 8.35 -8.70
N GLU A 43 11.72 8.78 -9.28
CA GLU A 43 12.73 9.55 -8.55
C GLU A 43 12.17 10.86 -7.98
N PRO A 44 11.60 11.80 -8.77
CA PRO A 44 11.02 13.02 -8.23
C PRO A 44 9.79 12.75 -7.36
N MET A 45 8.98 11.75 -7.68
CA MET A 45 7.86 11.34 -6.83
C MET A 45 8.34 10.95 -5.42
N TRP A 46 9.32 10.07 -5.32
CA TRP A 46 9.86 9.64 -4.02
C TRP A 46 10.59 10.75 -3.28
N ALA A 47 11.23 11.68 -3.98
CA ALA A 47 11.86 12.83 -3.35
C ALA A 47 10.84 13.65 -2.56
N GLU A 48 9.70 13.99 -3.19
CA GLU A 48 8.66 14.78 -2.54
C GLU A 48 7.87 13.98 -1.49
N LEU A 49 7.48 12.74 -1.77
CA LEU A 49 6.77 11.91 -0.81
C LEU A 49 7.57 11.72 0.50
N LYS A 50 8.87 11.47 0.39
CA LYS A 50 9.76 11.34 1.55
C LYS A 50 9.97 12.63 2.32
N ARG A 51 9.95 13.76 1.64
CA ARG A 51 10.13 15.08 2.23
C ARG A 51 8.91 15.50 3.06
N ILE A 52 7.71 15.32 2.50
CA ILE A 52 6.48 15.82 3.12
C ILE A 52 5.89 14.89 4.19
N ILE A 53 6.15 13.58 4.12
CA ILE A 53 5.64 12.62 5.10
C ILE A 53 6.36 12.77 6.46
N LYS A 54 5.62 12.73 7.55
CA LYS A 54 6.21 12.69 8.91
C LYS A 54 6.94 11.35 9.16
N PRO A 55 7.98 11.32 10.01
CA PRO A 55 8.84 10.14 10.19
C PRO A 55 8.10 8.84 10.50
N ASN A 56 7.14 8.87 11.42
CA ASN A 56 6.41 7.68 11.93
C ASN A 56 5.08 7.48 11.21
N TRP A 57 5.03 7.75 9.91
CA TRP A 57 3.82 7.62 9.11
C TRP A 57 4.07 6.85 7.82
N ALA A 58 3.00 6.31 7.25
CA ALA A 58 3.07 5.44 6.09
C ALA A 58 2.65 6.12 4.79
N ILE A 59 3.26 5.67 3.70
CA ILE A 59 2.88 5.95 2.32
C ILE A 59 2.25 4.68 1.76
N VAL A 60 1.02 4.77 1.29
CA VAL A 60 0.19 3.66 0.82
C VAL A 60 -0.15 3.91 -0.64
N LEU A 61 0.34 3.06 -1.52
CA LEU A 61 0.20 3.24 -2.98
C LEU A 61 -0.50 2.02 -3.59
N PHE A 62 -1.58 2.30 -4.30
CA PHE A 62 -2.28 1.30 -5.10
C PHE A 62 -1.48 0.98 -6.36
N GLY A 63 -1.71 -0.20 -6.91
CA GLY A 63 -1.08 -0.58 -8.16
C GLY A 63 -1.52 -1.94 -8.68
N SER A 64 -1.20 -2.16 -9.93
CA SER A 64 -1.42 -3.42 -10.63
C SER A 64 -0.13 -3.85 -11.30
N GLU A 65 0.11 -5.16 -11.44
CA GLU A 65 1.30 -5.62 -12.16
C GLU A 65 1.24 -5.24 -13.66
N PRO A 66 2.39 -4.87 -14.27
CA PRO A 66 3.76 -4.91 -13.75
C PRO A 66 4.18 -3.65 -12.98
N PHE A 67 3.35 -2.60 -12.94
CA PHE A 67 3.66 -1.33 -12.27
C PHE A 67 3.98 -1.54 -10.77
N SER A 68 3.20 -2.38 -10.05
CA SER A 68 3.43 -2.64 -8.63
C SER A 68 4.83 -3.17 -8.35
N SER A 69 5.36 -4.05 -9.20
CA SER A 69 6.72 -4.57 -9.07
C SER A 69 7.77 -3.47 -9.29
N ALA A 70 7.61 -2.63 -10.32
CA ALA A 70 8.50 -1.51 -10.59
C ALA A 70 8.48 -0.49 -9.44
N LEU A 71 7.28 -0.17 -8.92
CA LEU A 71 7.08 0.73 -7.79
C LEU A 71 7.81 0.24 -6.53
N ARG A 72 7.67 -1.04 -6.16
CA ARG A 72 8.35 -1.63 -5.00
C ARG A 72 9.86 -1.61 -5.17
N MET A 73 10.36 -1.99 -6.34
CA MET A 73 11.79 -1.98 -6.64
C MET A 73 12.38 -0.58 -6.64
N SER A 74 11.63 0.44 -7.04
CA SER A 74 12.10 1.84 -7.04
C SER A 74 12.40 2.38 -5.64
N ASN A 75 11.84 1.77 -4.58
CA ASN A 75 12.10 2.16 -3.19
C ASN A 75 12.06 0.96 -2.22
N ILE A 76 12.80 -0.07 -2.54
CA ILE A 76 12.86 -1.33 -1.78
C ILE A 76 13.23 -1.13 -0.30
N LYS A 77 14.02 -0.10 0.03
CA LYS A 77 14.41 0.20 1.42
C LYS A 77 13.23 0.58 2.30
N MET A 78 12.25 1.30 1.75
CA MET A 78 11.07 1.73 2.47
C MET A 78 9.90 0.76 2.32
N TYR A 79 9.86 -0.08 1.28
CA TYR A 79 8.85 -1.11 1.12
C TYR A 79 8.85 -2.09 2.29
N LYS A 80 7.65 -2.42 2.80
CA LYS A 80 7.50 -3.30 3.97
C LYS A 80 6.61 -4.51 3.70
N TYR A 81 5.39 -4.28 3.20
CA TYR A 81 4.41 -5.33 2.90
C TYR A 81 3.33 -4.82 1.94
N ASP A 82 2.51 -5.75 1.47
CA ASP A 82 1.34 -5.47 0.65
C ASP A 82 0.06 -5.85 1.38
N TRP A 83 -1.01 -5.16 1.00
CA TRP A 83 -2.38 -5.66 1.13
C TRP A 83 -2.92 -6.05 -0.23
N VAL A 84 -3.79 -7.06 -0.26
CA VAL A 84 -4.53 -7.45 -1.46
C VAL A 84 -5.96 -6.99 -1.31
N TRP A 85 -6.36 -6.04 -2.14
CA TRP A 85 -7.74 -5.61 -2.19
C TRP A 85 -8.52 -6.46 -3.18
N ILE A 86 -9.43 -7.30 -2.66
CA ILE A 86 -10.31 -8.13 -3.46
C ILE A 86 -11.53 -7.31 -3.86
N LYS A 87 -11.77 -7.19 -5.16
CA LYS A 87 -12.91 -6.46 -5.74
C LYS A 87 -14.14 -7.35 -5.82
N ASN A 88 -15.32 -6.74 -5.68
CA ASN A 88 -16.61 -7.46 -5.81
C ASN A 88 -16.91 -7.91 -7.24
N SER A 89 -16.30 -7.26 -8.24
CA SER A 89 -16.49 -7.61 -9.65
C SER A 89 -15.19 -7.44 -10.43
N SER A 90 -15.03 -8.21 -11.50
CA SER A 90 -13.94 -8.00 -12.46
C SER A 90 -14.27 -6.85 -13.39
N TRP A 91 -13.28 -6.01 -13.64
CA TRP A 91 -13.42 -4.84 -14.51
C TRP A 91 -13.55 -5.22 -16.02
N TRP A 92 -12.90 -6.33 -16.47
CA TRP A 92 -12.82 -6.69 -17.87
C TRP A 92 -13.42 -8.07 -18.21
N PHE A 93 -14.73 -8.20 -18.16
CA PHE A 93 -15.44 -9.42 -18.60
C PHE A 93 -15.16 -9.79 -20.07
N ALA A 94 -14.86 -8.83 -20.93
CA ALA A 94 -14.58 -9.05 -22.36
C ALA A 94 -13.35 -9.93 -22.61
N THR A 95 -12.42 -10.01 -21.64
CA THR A 95 -11.21 -10.83 -21.75
C THR A 95 -11.34 -12.23 -21.15
N ALA A 96 -12.48 -12.56 -20.53
CA ALA A 96 -12.72 -13.83 -19.83
C ALA A 96 -12.51 -15.09 -20.70
N LYS A 97 -12.64 -14.95 -22.01
CA LYS A 97 -12.40 -16.04 -22.99
C LYS A 97 -10.92 -16.21 -23.35
N LYS A 98 -10.04 -15.27 -22.98
CA LYS A 98 -8.63 -15.28 -23.38
C LYS A 98 -7.68 -15.57 -22.22
N PHE A 99 -8.01 -15.12 -21.03
CA PHE A 99 -7.21 -15.34 -19.80
C PHE A 99 -8.07 -15.17 -18.54
N PRO A 100 -7.59 -15.64 -17.37
CA PRO A 100 -8.30 -15.51 -16.11
C PRO A 100 -8.60 -14.04 -15.78
N LEU A 101 -9.79 -13.77 -15.26
CA LEU A 101 -10.18 -12.43 -14.82
C LEU A 101 -9.47 -12.07 -13.51
N LYS A 102 -9.00 -10.84 -13.42
CA LYS A 102 -8.36 -10.29 -12.23
C LYS A 102 -9.39 -9.63 -11.32
N PHE A 103 -9.46 -10.07 -10.07
CA PHE A 103 -10.39 -9.57 -9.05
C PHE A 103 -9.68 -8.84 -7.89
N HIS A 104 -8.40 -8.51 -8.05
CA HIS A 104 -7.65 -7.87 -6.97
C HIS A 104 -6.74 -6.76 -7.47
N GLU A 105 -6.42 -5.86 -6.55
CA GLU A 105 -5.34 -4.87 -6.67
C GLU A 105 -4.36 -5.02 -5.52
N ILE A 106 -3.14 -4.60 -5.76
CA ILE A 106 -2.07 -4.59 -4.77
C ILE A 106 -2.01 -3.21 -4.14
N ILE A 107 -1.92 -3.15 -2.82
CA ILE A 107 -1.72 -1.92 -2.07
C ILE A 107 -0.39 -2.05 -1.35
N SER A 108 0.62 -1.37 -1.86
CA SER A 108 1.98 -1.45 -1.31
C SER A 108 2.19 -0.41 -0.22
N VAL A 109 2.75 -0.82 0.91
CA VAL A 109 2.98 0.00 2.10
C VAL A 109 4.46 0.28 2.29
N PHE A 110 4.79 1.57 2.42
CA PHE A 110 6.15 2.07 2.56
C PHE A 110 6.25 2.94 3.81
N TYR A 111 7.31 2.75 4.59
CA TYR A 111 7.66 3.66 5.68
C TYR A 111 9.15 3.55 6.03
N LYS A 112 9.69 4.61 6.63
CA LYS A 112 11.06 4.65 7.14
C LYS A 112 11.12 4.10 8.57
N GLU A 113 10.29 4.62 9.44
CA GLU A 113 10.17 4.24 10.84
C GLU A 113 8.79 3.63 11.07
N LEU A 114 8.68 2.73 12.05
CA LEU A 114 7.43 2.01 12.31
C LEU A 114 6.29 3.00 12.59
N PRO A 115 5.23 3.01 11.78
CA PRO A 115 4.09 3.89 12.02
C PRO A 115 3.23 3.42 13.19
N ILE A 116 2.38 4.32 13.69
CA ILE A 116 1.36 3.96 14.67
C ILE A 116 0.44 2.92 14.04
N TYR A 117 0.33 1.77 14.65
CA TYR A 117 -0.53 0.68 14.22
C TYR A 117 -1.63 0.41 15.25
N ASN A 118 -2.89 0.61 14.83
CA ASN A 118 -4.07 0.31 15.62
C ASN A 118 -4.79 -0.91 15.02
N PRO A 119 -4.44 -2.14 15.45
CA PRO A 119 -5.05 -3.33 14.87
C PRO A 119 -6.55 -3.35 15.17
N GLN A 120 -7.33 -3.59 14.12
CA GLN A 120 -8.74 -3.92 14.28
C GLN A 120 -8.82 -5.40 14.59
N TRP A 121 -9.16 -5.74 15.83
CA TRP A 121 -9.27 -7.13 16.26
C TRP A 121 -10.54 -7.73 15.69
N TRP A 122 -10.39 -8.83 14.94
CA TRP A 122 -11.52 -9.70 14.65
C TRP A 122 -11.89 -10.44 15.92
N GLU A 123 -13.18 -10.53 16.22
CA GLU A 123 -13.62 -11.45 17.27
C GLU A 123 -13.42 -12.88 16.76
N TYR A 124 -12.39 -13.53 17.25
CA TYR A 124 -12.16 -14.94 16.98
C TYR A 124 -13.25 -15.79 17.65
N SER A 125 -13.70 -16.85 16.96
CA SER A 125 -14.54 -17.87 17.59
C SER A 125 -13.85 -18.44 18.84
N GLU A 126 -14.60 -18.93 19.80
CA GLU A 126 -14.05 -19.51 21.04
C GLU A 126 -13.09 -20.69 20.77
N SER A 127 -13.36 -21.48 19.74
CA SER A 127 -12.46 -22.55 19.30
C SER A 127 -11.12 -22.02 18.79
N THR A 128 -11.09 -20.86 18.10
CA THR A 128 -9.87 -20.21 17.63
C THR A 128 -9.11 -19.58 18.77
N LYS A 129 -9.78 -18.92 19.72
CA LYS A 129 -9.18 -18.35 20.92
C LYS A 129 -8.50 -19.44 21.77
N LYS A 130 -9.14 -20.61 21.91
CA LYS A 130 -8.56 -21.76 22.61
C LYS A 130 -7.28 -22.26 21.92
N ARG A 131 -7.27 -22.38 20.61
CA ARG A 131 -6.09 -22.81 19.83
C ARG A 131 -4.90 -21.86 20.00
N PHE A 132 -5.12 -20.54 20.05
CA PHE A 132 -4.08 -19.58 20.30
C PHE A 132 -3.53 -19.64 21.73
N LYS A 133 -4.37 -19.86 22.74
CA LYS A 133 -3.91 -20.11 24.13
C LYS A 133 -3.01 -21.33 24.21
N ASP A 134 -3.40 -22.42 23.57
CA ASP A 134 -2.63 -23.65 23.57
C ASP A 134 -1.27 -23.45 22.85
N TRP A 135 -1.23 -22.66 21.77
CA TRP A 135 -0.01 -22.30 21.05
C TRP A 135 0.95 -21.44 21.88
N GLU A 136 0.45 -20.45 22.61
CA GLU A 136 1.25 -19.62 23.52
C GLU A 136 1.85 -20.44 24.67
N MET A 137 1.10 -21.40 25.21
CA MET A 137 1.58 -22.32 26.26
C MET A 137 2.72 -23.21 25.75
N VAL A 138 2.61 -23.76 24.56
CA VAL A 138 3.64 -24.58 23.92
C VAL A 138 4.93 -23.79 23.69
N ASN A 139 4.85 -22.55 23.26
CA ASN A 139 6.03 -21.72 22.98
C ASN A 139 6.70 -21.19 24.26
N ARG A 140 5.96 -20.90 25.32
CA ARG A 140 6.56 -20.56 26.62
C ARG A 140 7.39 -21.73 27.20
N ASN A 141 6.91 -22.94 27.04
CA ASN A 141 7.64 -24.14 27.52
C ASN A 141 8.91 -24.46 26.69
N LYS A 142 8.98 -24.00 25.42
CA LYS A 142 10.20 -24.15 24.60
C LYS A 142 11.30 -23.12 24.89
N GLN A 143 10.99 -22.02 25.57
CA GLN A 143 11.98 -21.02 25.98
C GLN A 143 12.63 -21.33 27.34
N LEU A 144 12.20 -22.41 28.01
CA LEU A 144 12.69 -22.86 29.30
C LEU A 144 13.58 -24.12 29.22
N LEU A 145 13.88 -24.59 28.01
CA LEU A 145 14.82 -25.68 27.69
C LEU A 145 16.01 -25.14 26.87
#